data_5b6667b8fe701167558376c143087639
#
_entry.id   5b6667b8fe701167558376c143087639
#
_cell.length_a   1.000
_cell.length_b   1.000
_cell.length_c   1.000
_cell.angle_alpha   90.00
_cell.angle_beta   90.00
_cell.angle_gamma   90.00
#
_symmetry.space_group_name_H-M   'P 1'
#
loop_
_entity.id
_entity.type
_entity.pdbx_description
1 polymer ?
#
loop_
_entity_poly.entity_id
_entity_poly.type
_entity_poly.pdbx_seq_one_letter_code
_entity_poly.pdbx_strand_id
1 'polypeptide(L)'
;MRNAIPEVLVVGAGPVGLTMAAELARHGVSCRIIDRLAEPLPYCRAIGVTPRTLEVWDDMGIVQPMIDAGLWLSGVRSFLNRSAAQETPYESFDLPYGHLGVPQPETERVLTKHLATFGITVERSITLTSMRQDDHGVEVGLLNAGNSIETSAFRYVVGCDGAHSAVRRLLGIPFEGDRFPFEFMLGDVLLDQHLPRGVVLRAVQPVENGPPDFLVAIPLPERNRFRVSALAPNNGSPHSESDHGLQSESPGPSIEELQVVADRLLPIKVVMTDLRWSSRFRISMRLAARYREGRGFIAGDAAHIHPPTGGQGMNTGIQDAYNLAWKMALVVRGAASPDLLHSYEAERRPVGEDVVARTRTSSEQFGRRQTAQQERLTDTQVLINYRASSLTTEAVSESSGELLIRAGDRAPDCSGLLRENVRYPFRLFDVMRGVEHVLLTYVGRIAEPAYIQLIESMAKKLKAAGGPQCRLGIICSPDAEKFDVVGATIVKDVAGEFVAAYSPAINTGYLIRPDGYIGYCGRPMTERGVFDYLRTLSGLDAFGR
;
A
#
# COMPACT_ATOMS: atom_id res chain seq x y z
N MET A 1 13.09 17.28 -27.64
CA MET A 1 11.99 16.35 -27.41
C MET A 1 10.74 17.20 -27.34
N ARG A 2 9.71 16.96 -28.17
CA ARG A 2 8.42 17.66 -28.05
C ARG A 2 7.87 17.30 -26.67
N ASN A 3 7.52 18.27 -25.81
CA ASN A 3 6.79 18.03 -24.58
C ASN A 3 5.48 17.32 -24.95
N ALA A 4 5.45 16.01 -24.79
CA ALA A 4 4.22 15.27 -24.95
C ALA A 4 3.25 15.77 -23.87
N ILE A 5 1.99 16.02 -24.26
CA ILE A 5 0.94 16.40 -23.32
C ILE A 5 0.82 15.25 -22.29
N PRO A 6 0.89 15.54 -20.97
CA PRO A 6 0.76 14.49 -19.96
C PRO A 6 -0.58 13.76 -20.11
N GLU A 7 -0.56 12.44 -20.02
CA GLU A 7 -1.75 11.61 -20.24
C GLU A 7 -2.62 11.49 -18.99
N VAL A 8 -2.00 11.58 -17.80
CA VAL A 8 -2.69 11.46 -16.50
C VAL A 8 -2.38 12.65 -15.61
N LEU A 9 -3.41 13.21 -14.98
CA LEU A 9 -3.27 14.17 -13.91
C LEU A 9 -3.43 13.47 -12.55
N VAL A 10 -2.44 13.61 -11.68
CA VAL A 10 -2.49 13.20 -10.28
C VAL A 10 -2.70 14.45 -9.42
N VAL A 11 -3.77 14.47 -8.63
CA VAL A 11 -4.12 15.61 -7.76
C VAL A 11 -3.83 15.25 -6.30
N GLY A 12 -2.93 15.98 -5.67
CA GLY A 12 -2.40 15.73 -4.32
C GLY A 12 -1.03 15.05 -4.33
N ALA A 13 -0.06 15.60 -3.63
CA ALA A 13 1.32 15.13 -3.54
C ALA A 13 1.68 14.62 -2.13
N GLY A 14 0.72 14.01 -1.43
CA GLY A 14 0.98 13.15 -0.27
C GLY A 14 1.52 11.77 -0.70
N PRO A 15 1.77 10.85 0.25
CA PRO A 15 2.36 9.52 -0.03
C PRO A 15 1.63 8.75 -1.14
N VAL A 16 0.31 8.83 -1.19
CA VAL A 16 -0.53 8.13 -2.18
C VAL A 16 -0.34 8.69 -3.58
N GLY A 17 -0.40 10.03 -3.73
CA GLY A 17 -0.23 10.69 -5.03
C GLY A 17 1.21 10.58 -5.55
N LEU A 18 2.20 10.68 -4.66
CA LEU A 18 3.60 10.46 -5.03
C LEU A 18 3.85 9.03 -5.49
N THR A 19 3.24 8.03 -4.82
CA THR A 19 3.29 6.63 -5.26
C THR A 19 2.61 6.47 -6.62
N MET A 20 1.41 7.04 -6.80
CA MET A 20 0.69 6.96 -8.08
C MET A 20 1.50 7.54 -9.24
N ALA A 21 2.08 8.73 -9.05
CA ALA A 21 2.88 9.37 -10.09
C ALA A 21 4.18 8.61 -10.39
N ALA A 22 4.86 8.09 -9.34
CA ALA A 22 6.07 7.30 -9.49
C ALA A 22 5.79 5.98 -10.23
N GLU A 23 4.70 5.28 -9.90
CA GLU A 23 4.32 4.04 -10.56
C GLU A 23 3.87 4.28 -12.02
N LEU A 24 3.10 5.33 -12.32
CA LEU A 24 2.80 5.70 -13.70
C LEU A 24 4.08 5.93 -14.51
N ALA A 25 5.03 6.69 -13.95
CA ALA A 25 6.31 6.96 -14.58
C ALA A 25 7.15 5.68 -14.78
N ARG A 26 7.21 4.81 -13.76
CA ARG A 26 7.90 3.52 -13.81
C ARG A 26 7.32 2.63 -14.92
N HIS A 27 6.02 2.68 -15.13
CA HIS A 27 5.32 2.00 -16.22
C HIS A 27 5.35 2.75 -17.57
N GLY A 28 6.10 3.84 -17.68
CA GLY A 28 6.29 4.59 -18.94
C GLY A 28 5.11 5.45 -19.36
N VAL A 29 4.26 5.87 -18.42
CA VAL A 29 3.14 6.79 -18.66
C VAL A 29 3.53 8.20 -18.21
N SER A 30 3.31 9.17 -19.09
CA SER A 30 3.51 10.58 -18.77
C SER A 30 2.40 11.07 -17.82
N CYS A 31 2.78 11.67 -16.71
CA CYS A 31 1.84 12.25 -15.77
C CYS A 31 2.28 13.64 -15.29
N ARG A 32 1.30 14.43 -14.89
CA ARG A 32 1.46 15.70 -14.18
C ARG A 32 0.96 15.48 -12.75
N ILE A 33 1.71 15.92 -11.76
CA ILE A 33 1.30 15.86 -10.36
C ILE A 33 1.25 17.27 -9.78
N ILE A 34 0.10 17.62 -9.20
CA ILE A 34 -0.16 18.93 -8.61
C ILE A 34 -0.49 18.84 -7.14
N ASP A 35 -0.16 19.88 -6.37
CA ASP A 35 -0.60 20.03 -4.99
C ASP A 35 -0.99 21.49 -4.69
N ARG A 36 -2.06 21.67 -3.90
CA ARG A 36 -2.54 23.01 -3.49
C ARG A 36 -1.61 23.72 -2.51
N LEU A 37 -0.82 22.94 -1.74
CA LEU A 37 0.12 23.48 -0.78
C LEU A 37 1.38 24.01 -1.48
N ALA A 38 1.91 25.12 -0.99
CA ALA A 38 3.17 25.69 -1.50
C ALA A 38 4.37 24.81 -1.16
N GLU A 39 4.32 24.12 -0.01
CA GLU A 39 5.36 23.24 0.50
C GLU A 39 4.76 21.98 1.12
N PRO A 40 5.51 20.86 1.21
CA PRO A 40 5.09 19.72 2.01
C PRO A 40 4.86 20.13 3.46
N LEU A 41 3.87 19.52 4.10
CA LEU A 41 3.66 19.76 5.53
C LEU A 41 4.87 19.21 6.32
N PRO A 42 5.48 20.02 7.19
CA PRO A 42 6.66 19.60 7.94
C PRO A 42 6.35 18.51 8.97
N TYR A 43 5.09 18.36 9.33
CA TYR A 43 4.61 17.37 10.29
C TYR A 43 3.29 16.77 9.81
N CYS A 44 3.16 15.47 9.95
CA CYS A 44 1.97 14.71 9.55
C CYS A 44 1.71 13.56 10.52
N ARG A 45 0.52 12.98 10.43
CA ARG A 45 0.03 12.00 11.43
C ARG A 45 0.57 10.60 11.23
N ALA A 46 0.78 10.17 9.99
CA ALA A 46 1.19 8.80 9.70
C ALA A 46 2.66 8.54 10.08
N ILE A 47 2.88 7.37 10.68
CA ILE A 47 4.21 6.87 11.04
C ILE A 47 4.31 5.39 10.69
N GLY A 48 3.32 4.58 11.10
CA GLY A 48 3.37 3.12 10.96
C GLY A 48 3.36 2.67 9.50
N VAL A 49 4.34 1.86 9.14
CA VAL A 49 4.45 1.23 7.81
C VAL A 49 4.32 -0.27 8.00
N THR A 50 3.38 -0.87 7.28
CA THR A 50 3.11 -2.31 7.35
C THR A 50 4.09 -3.11 6.51
N PRO A 51 4.31 -4.41 6.83
CA PRO A 51 5.11 -5.32 6.01
C PRO A 51 4.71 -5.28 4.53
N ARG A 52 3.41 -5.27 4.22
CA ARG A 52 2.96 -5.23 2.81
C ARG A 52 3.41 -3.96 2.08
N THR A 53 3.39 -2.81 2.74
CA THR A 53 3.87 -1.56 2.12
C THR A 53 5.37 -1.58 1.88
N LEU A 54 6.15 -2.23 2.75
CA LEU A 54 7.58 -2.42 2.53
C LEU A 54 7.85 -3.33 1.32
N GLU A 55 7.02 -4.36 1.08
CA GLU A 55 7.11 -5.18 -0.14
C GLU A 55 6.82 -4.35 -1.41
N VAL A 56 5.83 -3.44 -1.36
CA VAL A 56 5.56 -2.51 -2.46
C VAL A 56 6.78 -1.62 -2.72
N TRP A 57 7.37 -1.07 -1.68
CA TRP A 57 8.56 -0.23 -1.81
C TRP A 57 9.82 -1.01 -2.22
N ASP A 58 9.89 -2.31 -1.92
CA ASP A 58 10.94 -3.20 -2.42
C ASP A 58 10.82 -3.37 -3.94
N ASP A 59 9.63 -3.63 -4.45
CA ASP A 59 9.40 -3.69 -5.90
C ASP A 59 9.66 -2.35 -6.59
N MET A 60 9.30 -1.23 -5.96
CA MET A 60 9.62 0.11 -6.44
C MET A 60 11.12 0.45 -6.38
N GLY A 61 11.94 -0.35 -5.68
CA GLY A 61 13.38 -0.12 -5.50
C GLY A 61 13.73 0.97 -4.47
N ILE A 62 12.82 1.32 -3.58
CA ILE A 62 12.99 2.37 -2.56
C ILE A 62 12.91 1.89 -1.12
N VAL A 63 12.83 0.58 -0.89
CA VAL A 63 12.70 0.04 0.47
C VAL A 63 13.90 0.41 1.35
N GLN A 64 15.13 0.35 0.84
CA GLN A 64 16.32 0.67 1.63
C GLN A 64 16.34 2.13 2.10
N PRO A 65 16.15 3.15 1.24
CA PRO A 65 15.99 4.54 1.68
C PRO A 65 14.87 4.76 2.71
N MET A 66 13.78 3.98 2.66
CA MET A 66 12.71 4.04 3.66
C MET A 66 13.14 3.43 5.00
N ILE A 67 13.85 2.28 4.97
CA ILE A 67 14.43 1.65 6.17
C ILE A 67 15.43 2.59 6.84
N ASP A 68 16.30 3.24 6.06
CA ASP A 68 17.32 4.16 6.56
C ASP A 68 16.70 5.43 7.19
N ALA A 69 15.52 5.85 6.73
CA ALA A 69 14.76 6.98 7.27
C ALA A 69 13.87 6.59 8.46
N GLY A 70 13.75 5.31 8.75
CA GLY A 70 12.82 4.75 9.72
C GLY A 70 13.45 4.19 11.00
N LEU A 71 12.59 3.62 11.82
CA LEU A 71 12.94 2.87 13.01
C LEU A 71 12.10 1.59 13.06
N TRP A 72 12.74 0.43 13.18
CA TRP A 72 12.03 -0.83 13.39
C TRP A 72 11.27 -0.81 14.71
N LEU A 73 9.96 -1.11 14.65
CA LEU A 73 9.13 -1.27 15.83
C LEU A 73 9.26 -2.71 16.32
N SER A 74 9.73 -2.89 17.56
CA SER A 74 10.06 -4.21 18.11
C SER A 74 9.00 -4.79 19.05
N GLY A 75 8.06 -3.97 19.51
CA GLY A 75 7.00 -4.42 20.42
C GLY A 75 6.30 -3.28 21.12
N VAL A 76 5.43 -3.66 22.05
CA VAL A 76 4.61 -2.73 22.85
C VAL A 76 4.81 -3.01 24.33
N ARG A 77 5.10 -1.97 25.11
CA ARG A 77 5.02 -1.98 26.57
C ARG A 77 3.69 -1.37 27.00
N SER A 78 2.81 -2.19 27.52
CA SER A 78 1.43 -1.81 27.86
C SER A 78 1.20 -1.74 29.36
N PHE A 79 0.42 -0.74 29.78
CA PHE A 79 -0.12 -0.60 31.14
C PHE A 79 -1.64 -0.54 31.06
N LEU A 80 -2.33 -1.46 31.73
CA LEU A 80 -3.77 -1.47 31.85
C LEU A 80 -4.17 -1.10 33.28
N ASN A 81 -5.01 -0.09 33.49
CA ASN A 81 -5.40 0.41 34.80
C ASN A 81 -4.20 0.71 35.74
N ARG A 82 -3.14 1.30 35.20
CA ARG A 82 -1.89 1.57 35.95
C ARG A 82 -1.23 0.32 36.57
N SER A 83 -1.52 -0.86 36.03
CA SER A 83 -0.94 -2.14 36.47
C SER A 83 0.55 -2.25 36.14
N ALA A 84 1.15 -3.39 36.52
CA ALA A 84 2.50 -3.74 36.06
C ALA A 84 2.60 -3.79 34.54
N ALA A 85 3.76 -3.44 33.99
CA ALA A 85 4.01 -3.44 32.57
C ALA A 85 3.84 -4.84 31.98
N GLN A 86 3.13 -4.92 30.86
CA GLN A 86 3.08 -6.09 30.00
C GLN A 86 3.84 -5.79 28.71
N GLU A 87 4.85 -6.59 28.40
CA GLU A 87 5.60 -6.48 27.16
C GLU A 87 5.07 -7.48 26.13
N THR A 88 4.76 -7.00 24.94
CA THR A 88 4.31 -7.81 23.84
C THR A 88 5.21 -7.52 22.64
N PRO A 89 6.10 -8.45 22.24
CA PRO A 89 6.90 -8.27 21.04
C PRO A 89 6.02 -8.26 19.79
N TYR A 90 6.44 -7.55 18.77
CA TYR A 90 5.88 -7.74 17.44
C TYR A 90 6.38 -9.07 16.87
N GLU A 91 5.46 -9.88 16.41
CA GLU A 91 5.77 -11.17 15.78
C GLU A 91 6.33 -10.93 14.37
N SER A 92 7.33 -11.70 13.97
CA SER A 92 7.91 -11.63 12.62
C SER A 92 7.02 -12.29 11.56
N PHE A 93 6.19 -13.25 11.95
CA PHE A 93 5.31 -14.04 11.04
C PHE A 93 6.04 -14.67 9.84
N ASP A 94 7.35 -14.86 9.89
CA ASP A 94 8.20 -15.31 8.78
C ASP A 94 8.04 -14.44 7.51
N LEU A 95 7.74 -13.14 7.71
CA LEU A 95 7.63 -12.18 6.63
C LEU A 95 8.99 -11.56 6.30
N PRO A 96 9.22 -11.10 5.03
CA PRO A 96 10.45 -10.43 4.64
C PRO A 96 10.76 -9.18 5.45
N TYR A 97 9.71 -8.51 5.94
CA TYR A 97 9.78 -7.26 6.68
C TYR A 97 8.92 -7.29 7.93
N GLY A 98 9.39 -6.61 8.99
CA GLY A 98 8.61 -6.30 10.18
C GLY A 98 7.84 -4.99 10.04
N HIS A 99 7.41 -4.43 11.18
CA HIS A 99 6.79 -3.11 11.25
C HIS A 99 7.84 -2.00 11.33
N LEU A 100 7.75 -1.00 10.46
CA LEU A 100 8.67 0.13 10.43
C LEU A 100 7.94 1.42 10.81
N GLY A 101 8.56 2.25 11.65
CA GLY A 101 8.09 3.61 11.94
C GLY A 101 8.85 4.61 11.07
N VAL A 102 8.18 5.22 10.09
CA VAL A 102 8.75 6.29 9.25
C VAL A 102 7.85 7.51 9.35
N PRO A 103 8.35 8.67 9.80
CA PRO A 103 7.57 9.89 9.75
C PRO A 103 7.12 10.20 8.32
N GLN A 104 5.85 10.57 8.13
CA GLN A 104 5.30 10.83 6.79
C GLN A 104 6.12 11.84 5.97
N PRO A 105 6.68 12.93 6.53
CA PRO A 105 7.54 13.83 5.76
C PRO A 105 8.76 13.13 5.16
N GLU A 106 9.34 12.16 5.84
CA GLU A 106 10.44 11.34 5.32
C GLU A 106 9.97 10.40 4.22
N THR A 107 8.78 9.80 4.38
CA THR A 107 8.14 9.00 3.32
C THR A 107 7.94 9.84 2.06
N GLU A 108 7.38 11.06 2.21
CA GLU A 108 7.18 12.00 1.08
C GLU A 108 8.51 12.44 0.46
N ARG A 109 9.53 12.69 1.28
CA ARG A 109 10.87 13.06 0.80
C ARG A 109 11.50 11.96 -0.07
N VAL A 110 11.44 10.71 0.39
CA VAL A 110 11.99 9.56 -0.36
C VAL A 110 11.21 9.36 -1.66
N LEU A 111 9.87 9.39 -1.62
CA LEU A 111 9.02 9.24 -2.81
C LEU A 111 9.23 10.38 -3.80
N THR A 112 9.36 11.65 -3.33
CA THR A 112 9.64 12.80 -4.19
C THR A 112 11.00 12.68 -4.88
N LYS A 113 12.03 12.22 -4.13
CA LYS A 113 13.35 11.96 -4.70
C LYS A 113 13.30 10.85 -5.75
N HIS A 114 12.54 9.80 -5.50
CA HIS A 114 12.34 8.72 -6.46
C HIS A 114 11.60 9.21 -7.71
N LEU A 115 10.53 9.97 -7.56
CA LEU A 115 9.78 10.56 -8.67
C LEU A 115 10.68 11.45 -9.55
N ALA A 116 11.59 12.21 -8.93
CA ALA A 116 12.54 13.05 -9.64
C ALA A 116 13.52 12.26 -10.54
N THR A 117 13.79 10.98 -10.23
CA THR A 117 14.63 10.12 -11.10
C THR A 117 13.99 9.86 -12.47
N PHE A 118 12.67 10.01 -12.57
CA PHE A 118 11.92 9.94 -13.83
C PHE A 118 11.76 11.31 -14.52
N GLY A 119 12.38 12.37 -13.98
CA GLY A 119 12.27 13.73 -14.50
C GLY A 119 10.95 14.42 -14.20
N ILE A 120 10.16 13.90 -13.25
CA ILE A 120 8.87 14.48 -12.84
C ILE A 120 9.05 15.24 -11.52
N THR A 121 8.51 16.44 -11.47
CA THR A 121 8.50 17.29 -10.27
C THR A 121 7.05 17.61 -9.88
N VAL A 122 6.82 17.77 -8.57
CA VAL A 122 5.52 18.19 -8.06
C VAL A 122 5.30 19.67 -8.33
N GLU A 123 4.21 20.02 -8.98
CA GLU A 123 3.78 21.40 -9.18
C GLU A 123 2.96 21.84 -7.97
N ARG A 124 3.52 22.77 -7.20
CA ARG A 124 2.95 23.28 -5.96
C ARG A 124 2.12 24.54 -6.17
N SER A 125 1.26 24.85 -5.17
CA SER A 125 0.34 26.01 -5.21
C SER A 125 -0.61 25.97 -6.42
N ILE A 126 -1.00 24.77 -6.84
CA ILE A 126 -1.97 24.56 -7.91
C ILE A 126 -3.19 23.84 -7.36
N THR A 127 -4.36 24.44 -7.54
CA THR A 127 -5.63 23.91 -7.05
C THR A 127 -6.53 23.52 -8.22
N LEU A 128 -7.05 22.29 -8.20
CA LEU A 128 -8.09 21.85 -9.12
C LEU A 128 -9.42 22.53 -8.77
N THR A 129 -9.98 23.30 -9.71
CA THR A 129 -11.22 24.07 -9.50
C THR A 129 -12.42 23.56 -10.28
N SER A 130 -12.18 22.94 -11.42
CA SER A 130 -13.24 22.37 -12.26
C SER A 130 -12.77 21.12 -12.99
N MET A 131 -13.72 20.27 -13.34
CA MET A 131 -13.46 19.03 -14.06
C MET A 131 -14.69 18.70 -14.92
N ARG A 132 -14.45 18.48 -16.21
CA ARG A 132 -15.46 18.08 -17.18
C ARG A 132 -14.90 16.95 -18.03
N GLN A 133 -15.65 15.90 -18.19
CA GLN A 133 -15.20 14.71 -18.94
C GLN A 133 -16.14 14.35 -20.06
N ASP A 134 -15.58 13.74 -21.09
CA ASP A 134 -16.28 13.15 -22.23
C ASP A 134 -15.64 11.79 -22.61
N ASP A 135 -16.01 11.23 -23.76
CA ASP A 135 -15.49 9.95 -24.26
C ASP A 135 -13.99 10.01 -24.64
N HIS A 136 -13.41 11.19 -24.80
CA HIS A 136 -12.03 11.39 -25.25
C HIS A 136 -11.07 11.72 -24.12
N GLY A 137 -11.54 12.41 -23.05
CA GLY A 137 -10.68 12.85 -21.97
C GLY A 137 -11.39 13.60 -20.86
N VAL A 138 -10.57 14.29 -20.07
CA VAL A 138 -10.99 15.13 -18.97
C VAL A 138 -10.35 16.49 -19.10
N GLU A 139 -11.19 17.53 -19.28
CA GLU A 139 -10.78 18.93 -19.20
C GLU A 139 -10.83 19.41 -17.76
N VAL A 140 -9.78 20.07 -17.30
CA VAL A 140 -9.65 20.57 -15.92
C VAL A 140 -9.30 22.04 -15.89
N GLY A 141 -9.83 22.77 -14.90
CA GLY A 141 -9.41 24.12 -14.55
C GLY A 141 -8.44 24.06 -13.36
N LEU A 142 -7.25 24.62 -13.53
CA LEU A 142 -6.18 24.64 -12.55
C LEU A 142 -5.89 26.09 -12.14
N LEU A 143 -6.19 26.44 -10.89
CA LEU A 143 -5.89 27.75 -10.32
C LEU A 143 -4.46 27.74 -9.78
N ASN A 144 -3.61 28.61 -10.30
CA ASN A 144 -2.23 28.76 -9.85
C ASN A 144 -2.08 29.87 -8.78
N ALA A 145 -0.88 29.98 -8.18
CA ALA A 145 -0.55 30.96 -7.15
C ALA A 145 -0.78 32.42 -7.59
N GLY A 146 -0.76 32.71 -8.90
CA GLY A 146 -1.02 34.03 -9.46
C GLY A 146 -2.51 34.31 -9.72
N ASN A 147 -3.42 33.52 -9.16
CA ASN A 147 -4.88 33.64 -9.38
C ASN A 147 -5.32 33.53 -10.85
N SER A 148 -4.51 32.98 -11.73
CA SER A 148 -4.92 32.65 -13.09
C SER A 148 -5.36 31.20 -13.19
N ILE A 149 -6.37 30.95 -14.02
CA ILE A 149 -6.86 29.60 -14.28
C ILE A 149 -6.27 29.13 -15.60
N GLU A 150 -5.54 28.02 -15.53
CA GLU A 150 -5.09 27.24 -16.68
C GLU A 150 -6.15 26.19 -17.01
N THR A 151 -6.51 26.07 -18.28
CA THR A 151 -7.33 24.95 -18.76
C THR A 151 -6.42 23.91 -19.43
N SER A 152 -6.49 22.67 -18.97
CA SER A 152 -5.69 21.57 -19.48
C SER A 152 -6.53 20.31 -19.68
N ALA A 153 -6.13 19.43 -20.61
CA ALA A 153 -6.84 18.20 -20.91
C ALA A 153 -5.95 16.98 -20.63
N PHE A 154 -6.54 15.93 -20.08
CA PHE A 154 -5.89 14.66 -19.75
C PHE A 154 -6.76 13.48 -20.18
N ARG A 155 -6.17 12.31 -20.35
CA ARG A 155 -6.95 11.08 -20.59
C ARG A 155 -7.65 10.59 -19.32
N TYR A 156 -6.99 10.74 -18.17
CA TYR A 156 -7.49 10.34 -16.85
C TYR A 156 -7.06 11.33 -15.77
N VAL A 157 -7.85 11.40 -14.70
CA VAL A 157 -7.54 12.18 -13.49
C VAL A 157 -7.61 11.25 -12.28
N VAL A 158 -6.61 11.28 -11.40
CA VAL A 158 -6.56 10.52 -10.15
C VAL A 158 -6.48 11.46 -8.96
N GLY A 159 -7.54 11.48 -8.13
CA GLY A 159 -7.61 12.23 -6.89
C GLY A 159 -6.94 11.47 -5.74
N CYS A 160 -5.78 11.96 -5.32
CA CYS A 160 -5.04 11.55 -4.13
C CYS A 160 -4.97 12.73 -3.12
N ASP A 161 -5.98 13.59 -3.14
CA ASP A 161 -6.05 14.92 -2.53
C ASP A 161 -6.70 14.92 -1.14
N GLY A 162 -6.72 13.74 -0.50
CA GLY A 162 -7.03 13.56 0.91
C GLY A 162 -8.53 13.63 1.24
N ALA A 163 -8.85 13.67 2.54
CA ALA A 163 -10.22 13.58 3.07
C ALA A 163 -11.19 14.62 2.47
N HIS A 164 -10.69 15.82 2.14
CA HIS A 164 -11.45 16.91 1.51
C HIS A 164 -11.29 16.94 -0.01
N SER A 165 -11.17 15.78 -0.63
CA SER A 165 -10.92 15.63 -2.07
C SER A 165 -11.80 16.51 -2.94
N ALA A 166 -11.17 17.37 -3.73
CA ALA A 166 -11.82 18.15 -4.78
C ALA A 166 -12.26 17.24 -5.93
N VAL A 167 -11.41 16.28 -6.30
CA VAL A 167 -11.72 15.30 -7.36
C VAL A 167 -12.99 14.52 -7.01
N ARG A 168 -13.09 13.95 -5.79
CA ARG A 168 -14.29 13.23 -5.36
C ARG A 168 -15.55 14.08 -5.48
N ARG A 169 -15.50 15.34 -5.01
CA ARG A 169 -16.64 16.27 -5.07
C ARG A 169 -17.02 16.63 -6.51
N LEU A 170 -16.05 16.92 -7.37
CA LEU A 170 -16.29 17.24 -8.78
C LEU A 170 -16.84 16.07 -9.57
N LEU A 171 -16.50 14.82 -9.16
CA LEU A 171 -17.09 13.60 -9.70
C LEU A 171 -18.49 13.28 -9.15
N GLY A 172 -18.98 14.04 -8.16
CA GLY A 172 -20.27 13.77 -7.51
C GLY A 172 -20.30 12.43 -6.77
N ILE A 173 -19.16 11.94 -6.28
CA ILE A 173 -19.08 10.67 -5.55
C ILE A 173 -19.44 10.91 -4.08
N PRO A 174 -20.51 10.28 -3.54
CA PRO A 174 -20.87 10.36 -2.13
C PRO A 174 -19.76 9.81 -1.22
N PHE A 175 -19.61 10.40 -0.04
CA PHE A 175 -18.65 9.99 0.98
C PHE A 175 -19.40 9.64 2.26
N GLU A 176 -19.79 8.39 2.38
CA GLU A 176 -20.71 7.86 3.36
C GLU A 176 -20.01 7.46 4.65
N GLY A 177 -20.68 7.63 5.79
CA GLY A 177 -20.17 7.25 7.10
C GLY A 177 -20.32 8.34 8.15
N ASP A 178 -19.81 8.06 9.35
CA ASP A 178 -20.02 8.84 10.55
C ASP A 178 -18.76 9.54 11.04
N ARG A 179 -18.97 10.50 11.95
CA ARG A 179 -17.93 11.13 12.74
C ARG A 179 -17.70 10.33 14.01
N PHE A 180 -16.44 10.14 14.37
CA PHE A 180 -16.12 9.62 15.69
C PHE A 180 -16.35 10.73 16.73
N PRO A 181 -17.04 10.43 17.84
CA PRO A 181 -17.51 11.47 18.76
C PRO A 181 -16.39 12.13 19.59
N PHE A 182 -15.16 11.65 19.49
CA PHE A 182 -14.06 12.08 20.34
C PHE A 182 -12.99 12.81 19.54
N GLU A 183 -12.34 13.77 20.22
CA GLU A 183 -11.19 14.50 19.70
C GLU A 183 -9.90 13.84 20.20
N PHE A 184 -8.88 13.83 19.37
CA PHE A 184 -7.56 13.28 19.66
C PHE A 184 -6.53 14.40 19.74
N MET A 185 -5.57 14.23 20.63
CA MET A 185 -4.40 15.07 20.76
C MET A 185 -3.17 14.30 20.26
N LEU A 186 -2.32 14.98 19.49
CA LEU A 186 -1.01 14.50 19.07
C LEU A 186 0.07 15.50 19.49
N GLY A 187 1.25 14.99 19.85
CA GLY A 187 2.44 15.82 20.04
C GLY A 187 3.73 15.04 19.82
N ASP A 188 4.72 15.66 19.18
CA ASP A 188 6.06 15.12 19.04
C ASP A 188 6.95 15.70 20.15
N VAL A 189 7.30 14.87 21.14
CA VAL A 189 8.00 15.27 22.35
C VAL A 189 9.26 14.44 22.59
N LEU A 190 10.20 14.95 23.36
CA LEU A 190 11.24 14.14 23.99
C LEU A 190 10.69 13.53 25.28
N LEU A 191 10.90 12.22 25.48
CA LEU A 191 10.59 11.52 26.73
C LEU A 191 11.87 11.23 27.49
N ASP A 192 11.94 11.70 28.75
CA ASP A 192 13.00 11.32 29.70
C ASP A 192 12.62 9.96 30.31
N GLN A 193 12.80 8.90 29.55
CA GLN A 193 12.52 7.53 29.94
C GLN A 193 13.42 6.56 29.16
N HIS A 194 14.02 5.61 29.87
CA HIS A 194 14.82 4.56 29.26
C HIS A 194 13.92 3.43 28.74
N LEU A 195 13.34 3.63 27.56
CA LEU A 195 12.65 2.58 26.81
C LEU A 195 13.62 1.92 25.83
N PRO A 196 13.54 0.60 25.65
CA PRO A 196 14.28 -0.05 24.56
C PRO A 196 13.90 0.59 23.22
N ARG A 197 14.89 0.75 22.34
CA ARG A 197 14.67 1.36 21.02
C ARG A 197 13.65 0.55 20.22
N GLY A 198 12.66 1.22 19.62
CA GLY A 198 11.59 0.58 18.85
C GLY A 198 10.40 0.09 19.67
N VAL A 199 10.41 0.22 20.98
CA VAL A 199 9.28 -0.17 21.83
C VAL A 199 8.26 0.96 21.91
N VAL A 200 7.01 0.67 21.52
CA VAL A 200 5.85 1.55 21.67
C VAL A 200 5.39 1.50 23.13
N LEU A 201 5.18 2.66 23.75
CA LEU A 201 4.59 2.77 25.08
C LEU A 201 3.08 2.95 24.93
N ARG A 202 2.29 2.17 25.67
CA ARG A 202 0.83 2.23 25.65
C ARG A 202 0.30 2.18 27.09
N ALA A 203 -0.58 3.12 27.43
CA ALA A 203 -1.35 3.08 28.66
C ALA A 203 -2.83 3.17 28.33
N VAL A 204 -3.66 2.37 28.99
CA VAL A 204 -5.11 2.34 28.79
C VAL A 204 -5.82 2.21 30.13
N GLN A 205 -6.84 3.04 30.32
CA GLN A 205 -7.76 2.97 31.45
C GLN A 205 -9.18 2.86 30.91
N PRO A 206 -9.85 1.70 31.05
CA PRO A 206 -11.27 1.55 30.71
C PRO A 206 -12.11 2.56 31.49
N VAL A 207 -13.09 3.15 30.81
CA VAL A 207 -14.06 4.08 31.40
C VAL A 207 -15.44 3.43 31.32
N GLU A 208 -16.19 3.49 32.43
CA GLU A 208 -17.57 3.00 32.49
C GLU A 208 -18.44 3.91 31.64
N ASN A 209 -19.15 3.37 30.68
CA ASN A 209 -20.03 4.10 29.75
C ASN A 209 -19.36 5.16 28.85
N GLY A 210 -18.05 4.98 28.52
CA GLY A 210 -17.31 5.88 27.62
C GLY A 210 -16.19 5.18 26.86
N PRO A 211 -15.52 5.91 25.97
CA PRO A 211 -14.28 5.40 25.37
C PRO A 211 -13.23 5.24 26.46
N PRO A 212 -12.36 4.25 26.34
CA PRO A 212 -11.24 4.13 27.28
C PRO A 212 -10.34 5.35 27.16
N ASP A 213 -9.89 5.86 28.29
CA ASP A 213 -8.81 6.85 28.31
C ASP A 213 -7.49 6.17 27.96
N PHE A 214 -6.69 6.78 27.09
CA PHE A 214 -5.46 6.15 26.63
C PHE A 214 -4.36 7.17 26.32
N LEU A 215 -3.13 6.65 26.36
CA LEU A 215 -1.93 7.28 25.82
C LEU A 215 -1.13 6.24 25.05
N VAL A 216 -0.72 6.61 23.84
CA VAL A 216 0.21 5.82 23.02
C VAL A 216 1.38 6.72 22.65
N ALA A 217 2.61 6.28 22.95
CA ALA A 217 3.83 6.96 22.51
C ALA A 217 4.61 6.04 21.56
N ILE A 218 4.66 6.43 20.29
CA ILE A 218 5.35 5.72 19.22
C ILE A 218 6.74 6.33 19.06
N PRO A 219 7.82 5.53 19.18
CA PRO A 219 9.17 6.06 19.02
C PRO A 219 9.42 6.51 17.59
N LEU A 220 10.13 7.62 17.45
CA LEU A 220 10.59 8.17 16.17
C LEU A 220 12.08 7.85 15.96
N PRO A 221 12.62 8.00 14.73
CA PRO A 221 14.03 7.69 14.46
C PRO A 221 15.03 8.48 15.32
N GLU A 222 14.71 9.73 15.67
CA GLU A 222 15.51 10.53 16.60
C GLU A 222 15.49 9.94 18.02
N ARG A 223 16.63 9.94 18.69
CA ARG A 223 16.76 9.36 20.03
C ARG A 223 15.83 10.05 21.04
N ASN A 224 15.10 9.25 21.81
CA ASN A 224 14.14 9.68 22.83
C ASN A 224 12.99 10.56 22.29
N ARG A 225 12.84 10.71 20.98
CA ARG A 225 11.70 11.40 20.37
C ARG A 225 10.56 10.42 20.17
N PHE A 226 9.38 10.84 20.61
CA PHE A 226 8.16 10.04 20.50
C PHE A 226 7.02 10.88 19.97
N ARG A 227 6.16 10.27 19.18
CA ARG A 227 4.82 10.77 18.91
C ARG A 227 3.88 10.27 19.97
N VAL A 228 3.37 11.17 20.78
CA VAL A 228 2.34 10.89 21.78
C VAL A 228 0.97 11.14 21.18
N SER A 229 0.05 10.19 21.38
CA SER A 229 -1.36 10.30 21.04
C SER A 229 -2.21 10.01 22.25
N ALA A 230 -3.25 10.84 22.49
CA ALA A 230 -4.18 10.68 23.58
C ALA A 230 -5.56 11.22 23.21
N LEU A 231 -6.60 10.89 24.00
CA LEU A 231 -7.90 11.56 23.90
C LEU A 231 -7.81 12.97 24.49
N ALA A 232 -8.44 13.94 23.80
CA ALA A 232 -8.59 15.28 24.34
C ALA A 232 -9.63 15.27 25.47
N PRO A 233 -9.45 16.04 26.56
CA PRO A 233 -10.48 16.25 27.55
C PRO A 233 -11.74 16.83 26.90
N ASN A 234 -12.91 16.35 27.34
CA ASN A 234 -14.22 16.80 26.81
C ASN A 234 -14.53 18.20 27.35
N ASN A 235 -14.10 19.25 26.67
CA ASN A 235 -14.23 20.64 27.11
C ASN A 235 -15.51 21.33 26.64
N GLY A 236 -16.46 20.61 26.01
CA GLY A 236 -17.79 21.12 25.64
C GLY A 236 -17.80 22.30 24.65
N SER A 237 -16.69 22.60 23.97
CA SER A 237 -16.62 23.71 23.02
C SER A 237 -17.45 23.45 21.78
N PRO A 238 -18.25 24.42 21.29
CA PRO A 238 -18.95 24.28 20.03
C PRO A 238 -17.94 24.27 18.86
N HIS A 239 -18.02 23.26 18.05
CA HIS A 239 -17.06 23.01 16.97
C HIS A 239 -17.64 23.34 15.60
N SER A 240 -16.83 23.95 14.73
CA SER A 240 -17.23 24.26 13.35
C SER A 240 -17.34 22.97 12.52
N GLU A 241 -18.21 22.98 11.52
CA GLU A 241 -18.40 21.83 10.61
C GLU A 241 -17.20 21.55 9.70
N SER A 242 -16.22 22.45 9.65
CA SER A 242 -15.06 22.43 8.75
C SER A 242 -13.86 21.61 9.25
N ASP A 243 -13.83 21.17 10.51
CA ASP A 243 -12.64 20.57 11.16
C ASP A 243 -12.46 19.08 10.88
N HIS A 244 -12.55 18.65 9.61
CA HIS A 244 -12.41 17.24 9.27
C HIS A 244 -11.09 16.94 8.56
N GLY A 245 -10.28 16.10 9.20
CA GLY A 245 -9.21 15.34 8.53
C GLY A 245 -7.88 16.06 8.33
N LEU A 246 -7.79 17.37 8.35
CA LEU A 246 -6.56 18.17 8.32
C LEU A 246 -6.47 19.04 9.57
N GLN A 247 -5.27 19.52 9.88
CA GLN A 247 -5.01 20.40 11.02
C GLN A 247 -6.20 21.31 11.27
N SER A 248 -6.87 21.12 12.40
CA SER A 248 -7.82 22.09 12.90
C SER A 248 -7.08 23.43 13.00
N GLU A 249 -7.74 24.53 12.66
CA GLU A 249 -7.20 25.87 12.92
C GLU A 249 -7.03 26.13 14.43
N SER A 250 -7.55 25.20 15.26
CA SER A 250 -7.38 25.21 16.69
C SER A 250 -5.94 24.89 17.08
N PRO A 251 -5.37 25.58 18.06
CA PRO A 251 -4.05 25.26 18.58
C PRO A 251 -3.97 23.80 19.02
N GLY A 252 -2.86 23.12 18.70
CA GLY A 252 -2.57 21.77 19.21
C GLY A 252 -2.49 21.76 20.75
N PRO A 253 -2.43 20.59 21.38
CA PRO A 253 -2.24 20.51 22.82
C PRO A 253 -0.89 21.12 23.23
N SER A 254 -0.86 21.72 24.41
CA SER A 254 0.39 22.11 25.05
C SER A 254 1.13 20.88 25.61
N ILE A 255 2.39 21.06 25.97
CA ILE A 255 3.18 19.99 26.59
C ILE A 255 2.61 19.60 27.97
N GLU A 256 2.09 20.60 28.72
CA GLU A 256 1.46 20.40 30.02
C GLU A 256 0.18 19.56 29.90
N GLU A 257 -0.62 19.78 28.88
CA GLU A 257 -1.83 18.99 28.62
C GLU A 257 -1.48 17.51 28.33
N LEU A 258 -0.44 17.27 27.54
CA LEU A 258 0.05 15.91 27.26
C LEU A 258 0.65 15.27 28.52
N GLN A 259 1.40 16.05 29.33
CA GLN A 259 2.00 15.60 30.59
C GLN A 259 0.92 15.19 31.61
N VAL A 260 -0.16 15.96 31.74
CA VAL A 260 -1.29 15.63 32.63
C VAL A 260 -1.89 14.26 32.28
N VAL A 261 -2.01 13.93 30.99
CA VAL A 261 -2.51 12.62 30.56
C VAL A 261 -1.51 11.51 30.93
N ALA A 262 -0.22 11.75 30.72
CA ALA A 262 0.82 10.78 31.07
C ALA A 262 0.86 10.50 32.56
N ASP A 263 0.83 11.55 33.41
CA ASP A 263 0.86 11.43 34.88
C ASP A 263 -0.38 10.66 35.38
N ARG A 264 -1.53 10.85 34.73
CA ARG A 264 -2.76 10.16 35.09
C ARG A 264 -2.73 8.68 34.71
N LEU A 265 -2.23 8.32 33.51
CA LEU A 265 -2.36 6.98 32.95
C LEU A 265 -1.16 6.08 33.22
N LEU A 266 0.05 6.63 33.32
CA LEU A 266 1.25 5.84 33.52
C LEU A 266 1.53 5.61 34.99
N PRO A 267 1.88 4.37 35.41
CA PRO A 267 2.34 4.11 36.78
C PRO A 267 3.79 4.52 37.01
N ILE A 268 4.52 4.87 35.97
CA ILE A 268 5.91 5.30 35.98
C ILE A 268 5.99 6.80 35.69
N LYS A 269 6.96 7.46 36.30
CA LYS A 269 7.19 8.89 36.06
C LYS A 269 7.85 9.05 34.68
N VAL A 270 7.21 9.82 33.79
CA VAL A 270 7.71 10.20 32.47
C VAL A 270 7.71 11.71 32.41
N VAL A 271 8.79 12.32 31.97
CA VAL A 271 8.87 13.77 31.76
C VAL A 271 8.91 14.04 30.26
N MET A 272 7.96 14.85 29.81
CA MET A 272 7.88 15.33 28.42
C MET A 272 8.56 16.67 28.30
N THR A 273 9.42 16.81 27.28
CA THR A 273 10.11 18.07 26.97
C THR A 273 10.13 18.30 25.47
N ASP A 274 10.50 19.50 25.04
CA ASP A 274 10.70 19.86 23.63
C ASP A 274 9.55 19.43 22.71
N LEU A 275 8.38 20.04 22.91
CA LEU A 275 7.22 19.88 22.03
C LEU A 275 7.52 20.53 20.68
N ARG A 276 7.90 19.74 19.67
CA ARG A 276 8.26 20.21 18.34
C ARG A 276 7.03 20.53 17.49
N TRP A 277 5.98 19.73 17.68
CA TRP A 277 4.73 19.86 16.95
C TRP A 277 3.57 19.27 17.74
N SER A 278 2.40 19.84 17.60
CA SER A 278 1.17 19.28 18.16
C SER A 278 -0.03 19.52 17.25
N SER A 279 -1.05 18.71 17.40
CA SER A 279 -2.31 18.83 16.64
C SER A 279 -3.47 18.24 17.44
N ARG A 280 -4.64 18.88 17.32
CA ARG A 280 -5.93 18.31 17.71
C ARG A 280 -6.67 17.93 16.44
N PHE A 281 -7.34 16.79 16.44
CA PHE A 281 -8.12 16.38 15.28
C PHE A 281 -9.26 15.44 15.69
N ARG A 282 -10.28 15.46 14.86
CA ARG A 282 -11.39 14.51 14.94
C ARG A 282 -11.26 13.48 13.86
N ILE A 283 -11.65 12.27 14.21
CA ILE A 283 -11.66 11.15 13.30
C ILE A 283 -13.04 11.10 12.63
N SER A 284 -13.04 10.85 11.34
CA SER A 284 -14.21 10.42 10.61
C SER A 284 -13.98 9.01 10.08
N MET A 285 -15.04 8.23 9.99
CA MET A 285 -15.06 6.92 9.38
C MET A 285 -15.95 7.01 8.16
N ARG A 286 -15.34 7.11 6.99
CA ARG A 286 -16.08 7.31 5.74
C ARG A 286 -15.50 6.48 4.62
N LEU A 287 -16.39 6.01 3.76
CA LEU A 287 -16.07 5.27 2.56
C LEU A 287 -16.76 5.93 1.36
N ALA A 288 -16.05 6.12 0.27
CA ALA A 288 -16.64 6.57 -0.97
C ALA A 288 -17.56 5.49 -1.56
N ALA A 289 -18.72 5.93 -2.03
CA ALA A 289 -19.70 5.01 -2.64
C ALA A 289 -19.10 4.29 -3.86
N ARG A 290 -18.19 4.96 -4.56
CA ARG A 290 -17.46 4.46 -5.73
C ARG A 290 -16.03 4.98 -5.68
N TYR A 291 -15.09 4.27 -6.32
CA TYR A 291 -13.68 4.69 -6.46
C TYR A 291 -13.38 5.26 -7.85
N ARG A 292 -14.38 5.21 -8.72
CA ARG A 292 -14.31 5.68 -10.10
C ARG A 292 -15.61 6.32 -10.56
N GLU A 293 -15.50 7.35 -11.40
CA GLU A 293 -16.61 7.86 -12.22
C GLU A 293 -16.06 8.27 -13.59
N GLY A 294 -16.44 7.55 -14.63
CA GLY A 294 -15.90 7.77 -15.97
C GLY A 294 -14.38 7.64 -16.05
N ARG A 295 -13.70 8.76 -16.33
CA ARG A 295 -12.24 8.85 -16.43
C ARG A 295 -11.57 9.43 -15.17
N GLY A 296 -12.35 9.70 -14.13
CA GLY A 296 -11.88 10.17 -12.82
C GLY A 296 -11.83 9.03 -11.81
N PHE A 297 -10.73 8.96 -11.05
CA PHE A 297 -10.45 7.97 -10.00
C PHE A 297 -10.09 8.65 -8.71
N ILE A 298 -10.30 7.96 -7.58
CA ILE A 298 -9.88 8.42 -6.26
C ILE A 298 -9.13 7.32 -5.53
N ALA A 299 -8.13 7.67 -4.71
CA ALA A 299 -7.30 6.74 -3.96
C ALA A 299 -6.94 7.31 -2.57
N GLY A 300 -6.68 6.44 -1.60
CA GLY A 300 -6.32 6.79 -0.23
C GLY A 300 -7.42 7.57 0.48
N ASP A 301 -7.07 8.59 1.26
CA ASP A 301 -8.03 9.39 2.06
C ASP A 301 -9.11 10.08 1.21
N ALA A 302 -8.91 10.22 -0.11
CA ALA A 302 -9.96 10.67 -1.02
C ALA A 302 -11.08 9.62 -1.16
N ALA A 303 -10.77 8.34 -0.98
CA ALA A 303 -11.67 7.20 -1.13
C ALA A 303 -12.16 6.63 0.21
N HIS A 304 -11.32 6.62 1.25
CA HIS A 304 -11.64 6.06 2.57
C HIS A 304 -10.86 6.74 3.68
N ILE A 305 -11.53 7.04 4.77
CA ILE A 305 -10.91 7.57 6.01
C ILE A 305 -11.39 6.78 7.20
N HIS A 306 -10.50 6.56 8.14
CA HIS A 306 -10.77 5.76 9.33
C HIS A 306 -9.84 6.18 10.50
N PRO A 307 -10.11 5.71 11.74
CA PRO A 307 -9.23 5.94 12.87
C PRO A 307 -7.78 5.51 12.61
N PRO A 308 -6.79 6.21 13.18
CA PRO A 308 -5.37 5.86 13.03
C PRO A 308 -4.97 4.56 13.75
N THR A 309 -5.94 3.86 14.34
CA THR A 309 -5.76 2.60 15.06
C THR A 309 -5.11 1.56 14.13
N GLY A 310 -3.94 1.06 14.51
CA GLY A 310 -3.16 0.12 13.72
C GLY A 310 -2.37 0.72 12.54
N GLY A 311 -2.41 2.05 12.31
CA GLY A 311 -1.60 2.70 11.27
C GLY A 311 -1.96 2.32 9.83
N GLN A 312 -3.21 1.95 9.54
CA GLN A 312 -3.62 1.33 8.26
C GLN A 312 -3.78 2.30 7.10
N GLY A 313 -4.14 3.59 7.34
CA GLY A 313 -4.63 4.52 6.29
C GLY A 313 -3.64 4.78 5.17
N MET A 314 -2.45 5.28 5.50
CA MET A 314 -1.40 5.54 4.51
C MET A 314 -1.05 4.27 3.73
N ASN A 315 -0.94 3.14 4.42
CA ASN A 315 -0.58 1.85 3.84
C ASN A 315 -1.64 1.36 2.84
N THR A 316 -2.93 1.46 3.18
CA THR A 316 -4.04 1.11 2.27
C THR A 316 -4.05 2.02 1.04
N GLY A 317 -3.86 3.34 1.23
CA GLY A 317 -3.81 4.29 0.12
C GLY A 317 -2.62 4.09 -0.83
N ILE A 318 -1.44 3.76 -0.32
CA ILE A 318 -0.28 3.40 -1.15
C ILE A 318 -0.60 2.17 -2.02
N GLN A 319 -1.24 1.16 -1.45
CA GLN A 319 -1.65 -0.03 -2.19
C GLN A 319 -2.78 0.27 -3.19
N ASP A 320 -3.67 1.25 -2.94
CA ASP A 320 -4.65 1.70 -3.94
C ASP A 320 -3.94 2.24 -5.18
N ALA A 321 -2.97 3.15 -4.97
CA ALA A 321 -2.17 3.72 -6.05
C ALA A 321 -1.39 2.65 -6.81
N TYR A 322 -0.77 1.72 -6.09
CA TYR A 322 0.01 0.62 -6.65
C TYR A 322 -0.85 -0.35 -7.49
N ASN A 323 -2.08 -0.65 -7.04
CA ASN A 323 -3.03 -1.48 -7.78
C ASN A 323 -3.57 -0.78 -9.04
N LEU A 324 -3.83 0.54 -8.97
CA LEU A 324 -4.40 1.29 -10.09
C LEU A 324 -3.36 1.59 -11.18
N ALA A 325 -2.13 1.93 -10.80
CA ALA A 325 -1.15 2.49 -11.71
C ALA A 325 -0.79 1.56 -12.87
N TRP A 326 -0.52 0.28 -12.62
CA TRP A 326 -0.18 -0.67 -13.69
C TRP A 326 -1.34 -0.92 -14.65
N LYS A 327 -2.58 -0.97 -14.12
CA LYS A 327 -3.80 -1.14 -14.92
C LYS A 327 -4.00 0.06 -15.82
N MET A 328 -3.88 1.26 -15.26
CA MET A 328 -3.99 2.51 -16.00
C MET A 328 -2.90 2.62 -17.06
N ALA A 329 -1.68 2.19 -16.73
CA ALA A 329 -0.58 2.21 -17.69
C ALA A 329 -0.82 1.29 -18.91
N LEU A 330 -1.34 0.09 -18.70
CA LEU A 330 -1.69 -0.80 -19.81
C LEU A 330 -2.76 -0.17 -20.71
N VAL A 331 -3.78 0.44 -20.12
CA VAL A 331 -4.87 1.10 -20.87
C VAL A 331 -4.36 2.34 -21.63
N VAL A 332 -3.57 3.19 -20.98
CA VAL A 332 -3.01 4.39 -21.60
C VAL A 332 -2.11 4.04 -22.77
N ARG A 333 -1.31 2.99 -22.64
CA ARG A 333 -0.41 2.49 -23.69
C ARG A 333 -1.14 1.71 -24.80
N GLY A 334 -2.44 1.49 -24.67
CA GLY A 334 -3.23 0.71 -25.64
C GLY A 334 -2.96 -0.80 -25.58
N ALA A 335 -2.35 -1.29 -24.51
CA ALA A 335 -2.07 -2.71 -24.28
C ALA A 335 -3.23 -3.44 -23.58
N ALA A 336 -4.24 -2.70 -23.11
CA ALA A 336 -5.45 -3.25 -22.53
C ALA A 336 -6.68 -2.37 -22.85
N SER A 337 -7.88 -3.00 -22.80
CA SER A 337 -9.16 -2.29 -22.88
C SER A 337 -9.37 -1.40 -21.65
N PRO A 338 -10.06 -0.25 -21.78
CA PRO A 338 -10.52 0.57 -20.65
C PRO A 338 -11.31 -0.20 -19.59
N ASP A 339 -11.90 -1.34 -19.94
CA ASP A 339 -12.66 -2.20 -19.01
C ASP A 339 -11.79 -2.77 -17.90
N LEU A 340 -10.47 -2.94 -18.14
CA LEU A 340 -9.52 -3.34 -17.10
C LEU A 340 -9.59 -2.44 -15.85
N LEU A 341 -9.87 -1.16 -16.03
CA LEU A 341 -9.94 -0.19 -14.95
C LEU A 341 -11.14 -0.37 -14.00
N HIS A 342 -12.18 -1.14 -14.38
CA HIS A 342 -13.27 -1.50 -13.48
C HIS A 342 -12.79 -2.40 -12.33
N SER A 343 -11.75 -3.19 -12.58
CA SER A 343 -11.18 -4.07 -11.56
C SER A 343 -10.53 -3.32 -10.39
N TYR A 344 -10.15 -2.04 -10.55
CA TYR A 344 -9.62 -1.22 -9.46
C TYR A 344 -10.64 -1.09 -8.32
N GLU A 345 -11.83 -0.61 -8.63
CA GLU A 345 -12.90 -0.48 -7.64
C GLU A 345 -13.31 -1.84 -7.07
N ALA A 346 -13.46 -2.86 -7.92
CA ALA A 346 -13.85 -4.21 -7.51
C ALA A 346 -12.84 -4.85 -6.53
N GLU A 347 -11.56 -4.54 -6.65
CA GLU A 347 -10.50 -5.06 -5.79
C GLU A 347 -10.25 -4.18 -4.56
N ARG A 348 -10.28 -2.84 -4.69
CA ARG A 348 -9.81 -1.94 -3.63
C ARG A 348 -10.90 -1.39 -2.73
N ARG A 349 -12.12 -1.21 -3.25
CA ARG A 349 -13.22 -0.73 -2.41
C ARG A 349 -13.59 -1.71 -1.27
N PRO A 350 -13.67 -3.04 -1.50
CA PRO A 350 -13.89 -4.00 -0.41
C PRO A 350 -12.77 -3.98 0.65
N VAL A 351 -11.51 -3.74 0.24
CA VAL A 351 -10.40 -3.58 1.20
C VAL A 351 -10.59 -2.33 2.06
N GLY A 352 -10.97 -1.20 1.44
CA GLY A 352 -11.28 0.03 2.18
C GLY A 352 -12.44 -0.15 3.15
N GLU A 353 -13.50 -0.87 2.75
CA GLU A 353 -14.66 -1.20 3.58
C GLU A 353 -14.26 -2.06 4.80
N ASP A 354 -13.46 -3.11 4.58
CA ASP A 354 -12.94 -3.97 5.66
C ASP A 354 -12.07 -3.19 6.65
N VAL A 355 -11.16 -2.33 6.15
CA VAL A 355 -10.30 -1.50 7.00
C VAL A 355 -11.11 -0.52 7.83
N VAL A 356 -12.12 0.16 7.24
CA VAL A 356 -13.02 1.06 7.96
C VAL A 356 -13.80 0.31 9.04
N ALA A 357 -14.34 -0.86 8.74
CA ALA A 357 -15.09 -1.69 9.69
C ALA A 357 -14.21 -2.19 10.84
N ARG A 358 -13.02 -2.75 10.55
CA ARG A 358 -12.09 -3.26 11.57
C ARG A 358 -11.56 -2.15 12.47
N THR A 359 -11.18 -1.01 11.91
CA THR A 359 -10.66 0.12 12.71
C THR A 359 -11.75 0.75 13.56
N ARG A 360 -13.03 0.73 13.14
CA ARG A 360 -14.18 1.09 13.98
C ARG A 360 -14.25 0.18 15.20
N THR A 361 -14.32 -1.14 14.99
CA THR A 361 -14.38 -2.14 16.06
C THR A 361 -13.18 -2.05 17.00
N SER A 362 -11.98 -1.91 16.45
CA SER A 362 -10.75 -1.77 17.26
C SER A 362 -10.75 -0.49 18.09
N SER A 363 -11.31 0.61 17.59
CA SER A 363 -11.40 1.88 18.31
C SER A 363 -12.46 1.83 19.43
N GLU A 364 -13.60 1.16 19.20
CA GLU A 364 -14.64 0.96 20.20
C GLU A 364 -14.23 0.00 21.31
N GLN A 365 -13.41 -1.00 20.98
CA GLN A 365 -12.91 -2.02 21.88
C GLN A 365 -11.50 -1.74 22.42
N PHE A 366 -10.94 -0.57 22.13
CA PHE A 366 -9.57 -0.23 22.47
C PHE A 366 -9.32 -0.43 23.98
N GLY A 367 -8.33 -1.25 24.33
CA GLY A 367 -7.98 -1.58 25.71
C GLY A 367 -8.88 -2.59 26.43
N ARG A 368 -9.99 -3.05 25.80
CA ARG A 368 -10.92 -4.02 26.40
C ARG A 368 -10.60 -5.48 26.04
N ARG A 369 -9.85 -5.72 24.99
CA ARG A 369 -9.53 -7.05 24.47
C ARG A 369 -8.06 -7.16 24.10
N GLN A 370 -7.44 -8.32 24.34
CA GLN A 370 -6.16 -8.66 23.71
C GLN A 370 -6.38 -9.01 22.23
N THR A 371 -5.57 -8.44 21.37
CA THR A 371 -5.59 -8.71 19.93
C THR A 371 -5.14 -10.15 19.68
N ALA A 372 -5.95 -10.93 18.98
CA ALA A 372 -5.60 -12.30 18.61
C ALA A 372 -4.43 -12.31 17.58
N GLN A 373 -3.68 -13.42 17.51
CA GLN A 373 -2.58 -13.57 16.57
C GLN A 373 -3.03 -13.35 15.11
N GLN A 374 -4.19 -13.89 14.75
CA GLN A 374 -4.78 -13.70 13.42
C GLN A 374 -5.08 -12.23 13.10
N GLU A 375 -5.56 -11.45 14.09
CA GLU A 375 -5.80 -10.02 13.92
C GLU A 375 -4.49 -9.26 13.70
N ARG A 376 -3.42 -9.62 14.45
CA ARG A 376 -2.08 -9.02 14.26
C ARG A 376 -1.51 -9.32 12.88
N LEU A 377 -1.69 -10.54 12.37
CA LEU A 377 -1.28 -10.89 11.01
C LEU A 377 -2.09 -10.11 9.97
N THR A 378 -3.40 -9.91 10.20
CA THR A 378 -4.23 -9.08 9.32
C THR A 378 -3.75 -7.62 9.28
N ASP A 379 -3.25 -7.10 10.40
CA ASP A 379 -2.72 -5.73 10.48
C ASP A 379 -1.42 -5.54 9.67
N THR A 380 -0.72 -6.61 9.30
CA THR A 380 0.42 -6.56 8.37
C THR A 380 0.01 -6.26 6.92
N GLN A 381 -1.28 -6.44 6.60
CA GLN A 381 -1.90 -6.33 5.27
C GLN A 381 -1.42 -7.34 4.22
N VAL A 382 -0.63 -8.34 4.60
CA VAL A 382 -0.19 -9.42 3.69
C VAL A 382 -1.29 -10.43 3.37
N LEU A 383 -2.37 -10.46 4.15
CA LEU A 383 -3.53 -11.34 3.93
C LEU A 383 -4.57 -10.75 2.96
N ILE A 384 -4.39 -9.50 2.50
CA ILE A 384 -5.25 -8.93 1.48
C ILE A 384 -5.16 -9.80 0.23
N ASN A 385 -6.32 -10.16 -0.32
CA ASN A 385 -6.41 -10.97 -1.53
C ASN A 385 -7.52 -10.45 -2.45
N TYR A 386 -7.48 -10.88 -3.70
CA TYR A 386 -8.43 -10.52 -4.76
C TYR A 386 -9.06 -11.76 -5.39
N ARG A 387 -9.30 -12.82 -4.59
CA ARG A 387 -9.85 -14.11 -5.10
C ARG A 387 -11.18 -13.96 -5.83
N ALA A 388 -11.98 -12.94 -5.49
CA ALA A 388 -13.25 -12.64 -6.14
C ALA A 388 -13.12 -11.71 -7.37
N SER A 389 -11.89 -11.32 -7.75
CA SER A 389 -11.67 -10.43 -8.89
C SER A 389 -11.92 -11.14 -10.23
N SER A 390 -12.45 -10.39 -11.19
CA SER A 390 -12.52 -10.85 -12.59
C SER A 390 -11.13 -11.05 -13.24
N LEU A 391 -10.08 -10.56 -12.57
CA LEU A 391 -8.69 -10.73 -12.99
C LEU A 391 -8.02 -11.93 -12.32
N THR A 392 -8.77 -12.94 -11.90
CA THR A 392 -8.25 -14.17 -11.32
C THR A 392 -8.76 -15.38 -12.10
N THR A 393 -7.88 -16.33 -12.36
CA THR A 393 -8.22 -17.57 -13.07
C THR A 393 -7.50 -18.74 -12.42
N GLU A 394 -8.25 -19.78 -12.06
CA GLU A 394 -7.72 -21.07 -11.62
C GLU A 394 -8.03 -22.14 -12.68
N ALA A 395 -6.99 -22.81 -13.15
CA ALA A 395 -7.09 -23.95 -14.06
C ALA A 395 -6.46 -25.17 -13.37
N VAL A 396 -7.20 -25.75 -12.42
CA VAL A 396 -6.75 -26.84 -11.54
C VAL A 396 -7.55 -28.09 -11.85
N SER A 397 -6.86 -29.23 -12.07
CA SER A 397 -7.54 -30.52 -12.25
C SER A 397 -8.05 -31.04 -10.89
N GLU A 398 -9.18 -31.75 -10.91
CA GLU A 398 -9.79 -32.35 -9.71
C GLU A 398 -8.84 -33.28 -8.92
N SER A 399 -7.86 -33.86 -9.61
CA SER A 399 -6.85 -34.76 -9.01
C SER A 399 -5.70 -34.03 -8.29
N SER A 400 -5.66 -32.69 -8.32
CA SER A 400 -4.47 -31.93 -7.91
C SER A 400 -4.37 -31.64 -6.40
N GLY A 401 -5.38 -32.03 -5.60
CA GLY A 401 -5.43 -31.72 -4.17
C GLY A 401 -5.72 -30.26 -3.86
N GLU A 402 -5.78 -29.93 -2.58
CA GLU A 402 -6.05 -28.55 -2.12
C GLU A 402 -4.86 -27.62 -2.43
N LEU A 403 -5.16 -26.43 -2.94
CA LEU A 403 -4.15 -25.40 -3.20
C LEU A 403 -3.83 -24.64 -1.90
N LEU A 404 -2.56 -24.61 -1.53
CA LEU A 404 -2.09 -23.78 -0.42
C LEU A 404 -2.17 -22.30 -0.77
N ILE A 405 -1.84 -21.97 -2.03
CA ILE A 405 -1.89 -20.60 -2.58
C ILE A 405 -2.73 -20.60 -3.86
N ARG A 406 -3.55 -19.57 -4.04
CA ARG A 406 -4.59 -19.51 -5.07
C ARG A 406 -4.46 -18.26 -5.94
N ALA A 407 -5.11 -18.25 -7.10
CA ALA A 407 -5.29 -17.02 -7.85
C ALA A 407 -6.04 -15.97 -7.02
N GLY A 408 -5.55 -14.74 -7.04
CA GLY A 408 -6.00 -13.64 -6.19
C GLY A 408 -5.20 -13.44 -4.90
N ASP A 409 -4.38 -14.40 -4.49
CA ASP A 409 -3.50 -14.25 -3.33
C ASP A 409 -2.27 -13.41 -3.65
N ARG A 410 -1.74 -12.74 -2.62
CA ARG A 410 -0.40 -12.17 -2.68
C ARG A 410 0.62 -13.30 -2.90
N ALA A 411 1.54 -13.13 -3.84
CA ALA A 411 2.67 -14.03 -4.04
C ALA A 411 3.67 -13.84 -2.88
N PRO A 412 3.86 -14.84 -2.00
CA PRO A 412 4.84 -14.73 -0.90
C PRO A 412 6.27 -14.72 -1.42
N ASP A 413 7.16 -14.05 -0.68
CA ASP A 413 8.59 -14.13 -0.92
C ASP A 413 9.14 -15.49 -0.47
N CYS A 414 10.23 -15.90 -1.07
CA CYS A 414 11.00 -17.07 -0.68
C CYS A 414 12.48 -16.69 -0.73
N SER A 415 13.19 -16.98 0.34
CA SER A 415 14.65 -16.80 0.41
C SER A 415 15.38 -18.06 -0.07
N GLY A 416 16.71 -18.04 -0.02
CA GLY A 416 17.50 -19.24 -0.31
C GLY A 416 17.41 -19.76 -1.75
N LEU A 417 17.12 -18.88 -2.71
CA LEU A 417 17.19 -19.23 -4.13
C LEU A 417 18.61 -19.03 -4.64
N LEU A 418 19.08 -19.96 -5.48
CA LEU A 418 20.41 -19.87 -6.13
C LEU A 418 20.24 -19.75 -7.65
N ARG A 419 20.94 -18.79 -8.23
CA ARG A 419 21.10 -18.68 -9.67
C ARG A 419 22.48 -19.21 -10.08
N GLU A 420 22.58 -19.94 -11.19
CA GLU A 420 23.85 -20.45 -11.68
C GLU A 420 24.85 -19.29 -11.88
N ASN A 421 26.10 -19.49 -11.43
CA ASN A 421 27.18 -18.52 -11.47
C ASN A 421 26.99 -17.25 -10.61
N VAL A 422 25.93 -17.16 -9.79
CA VAL A 422 25.71 -16.07 -8.84
C VAL A 422 25.93 -16.59 -7.42
N ARG A 423 26.82 -15.94 -6.65
CA ARG A 423 27.22 -16.41 -5.31
C ARG A 423 26.50 -15.75 -4.15
N TYR A 424 25.70 -14.73 -4.40
CA TYR A 424 24.85 -14.13 -3.37
C TYR A 424 23.43 -14.72 -3.40
N PRO A 425 22.74 -14.79 -2.28
CA PRO A 425 21.39 -15.36 -2.21
C PRO A 425 20.42 -14.51 -3.02
N PHE A 426 19.52 -15.18 -3.76
CA PHE A 426 18.39 -14.60 -4.45
C PHE A 426 17.13 -14.81 -3.62
N ARG A 427 16.21 -13.85 -3.71
CA ARG A 427 14.84 -14.00 -3.22
C ARG A 427 13.89 -14.08 -4.41
N LEU A 428 12.70 -14.61 -4.17
CA LEU A 428 11.67 -14.67 -5.21
C LEU A 428 11.26 -13.25 -5.66
N PHE A 429 11.24 -12.29 -4.73
CA PHE A 429 11.00 -10.88 -5.07
C PHE A 429 12.02 -10.32 -6.06
N ASP A 430 13.28 -10.78 -6.05
CA ASP A 430 14.27 -10.36 -7.06
C ASP A 430 13.93 -10.91 -8.45
N VAL A 431 13.29 -12.07 -8.54
CA VAL A 431 12.78 -12.64 -9.80
C VAL A 431 11.54 -11.89 -10.27
N MET A 432 10.67 -11.48 -9.35
CA MET A 432 9.39 -10.83 -9.67
C MET A 432 9.51 -9.32 -9.89
N ARG A 433 10.53 -8.66 -9.31
CA ARG A 433 10.70 -7.20 -9.34
C ARG A 433 10.59 -6.63 -10.75
N GLY A 434 9.74 -5.62 -10.94
CA GLY A 434 9.59 -4.89 -12.19
C GLY A 434 8.14 -4.57 -12.54
N VAL A 435 7.97 -4.00 -13.73
CA VAL A 435 6.67 -3.51 -14.24
C VAL A 435 5.91 -4.52 -15.10
N GLU A 436 6.52 -5.69 -15.33
CA GLU A 436 5.98 -6.73 -16.18
C GLU A 436 5.25 -7.80 -15.35
N HIS A 437 4.34 -8.51 -15.98
CA HIS A 437 3.87 -9.78 -15.44
C HIS A 437 5.02 -10.78 -15.38
N VAL A 438 4.96 -11.72 -14.44
CA VAL A 438 5.96 -12.79 -14.33
C VAL A 438 5.24 -14.13 -14.31
N LEU A 439 5.50 -14.96 -15.31
CA LEU A 439 5.07 -16.35 -15.29
C LEU A 439 6.12 -17.17 -14.52
N LEU A 440 5.77 -17.60 -13.32
CA LEU A 440 6.58 -18.53 -12.54
C LEU A 440 6.15 -19.95 -12.85
N THR A 441 7.12 -20.85 -13.03
CA THR A 441 6.85 -22.28 -13.16
C THR A 441 7.84 -23.09 -12.38
N TYR A 442 7.42 -24.31 -11.95
CA TYR A 442 8.23 -25.20 -11.16
C TYR A 442 8.67 -26.43 -11.98
N VAL A 443 9.97 -26.71 -11.95
CA VAL A 443 10.58 -27.91 -12.53
C VAL A 443 11.14 -28.78 -11.40
N GLY A 444 10.61 -30.00 -11.26
CA GLY A 444 11.08 -30.98 -10.28
C GLY A 444 12.47 -31.53 -10.60
N ARG A 445 12.84 -32.63 -9.95
CA ARG A 445 14.14 -33.29 -10.16
C ARG A 445 14.35 -33.70 -11.61
N ILE A 446 13.33 -34.30 -12.24
CA ILE A 446 13.35 -34.70 -13.66
C ILE A 446 12.79 -33.57 -14.48
N ALA A 447 13.61 -33.04 -15.39
CA ALA A 447 13.20 -32.05 -16.37
C ALA A 447 12.57 -32.76 -17.59
N GLU A 448 11.26 -33.05 -17.52
CA GLU A 448 10.56 -33.74 -18.59
C GLU A 448 10.70 -32.99 -19.92
N PRO A 449 11.22 -33.62 -21.00
CA PRO A 449 11.48 -32.93 -22.26
C PRO A 449 10.25 -32.24 -22.87
N ALA A 450 9.08 -32.85 -22.75
CA ALA A 450 7.83 -32.29 -23.26
C ALA A 450 7.44 -30.99 -22.51
N TYR A 451 7.69 -30.94 -21.18
CA TYR A 451 7.43 -29.76 -20.39
C TYR A 451 8.42 -28.63 -20.67
N ILE A 452 9.70 -28.95 -20.83
CA ILE A 452 10.72 -27.96 -21.21
C ILE A 452 10.39 -27.38 -22.60
N GLN A 453 9.99 -28.19 -23.58
CA GLN A 453 9.53 -27.72 -24.90
C GLN A 453 8.31 -26.78 -24.80
N LEU A 454 7.34 -27.09 -23.91
CA LEU A 454 6.21 -26.22 -23.65
C LEU A 454 6.69 -24.85 -23.12
N ILE A 455 7.57 -24.84 -22.11
CA ILE A 455 8.12 -23.60 -21.52
C ILE A 455 8.87 -22.78 -22.57
N GLU A 456 9.70 -23.41 -23.42
CA GLU A 456 10.41 -22.74 -24.52
C GLU A 456 9.46 -22.13 -25.57
N SER A 457 8.40 -22.87 -25.93
CA SER A 457 7.36 -22.36 -26.83
C SER A 457 6.71 -21.12 -26.23
N MET A 458 6.35 -21.18 -24.95
CA MET A 458 5.72 -20.07 -24.25
C MET A 458 6.67 -18.87 -24.14
N ALA A 459 7.95 -19.06 -23.80
CA ALA A 459 8.94 -17.98 -23.75
C ALA A 459 9.03 -17.22 -25.09
N LYS A 460 9.05 -17.93 -26.22
CA LYS A 460 9.06 -17.34 -27.56
C LYS A 460 7.77 -16.54 -27.84
N LYS A 461 6.62 -17.11 -27.52
CA LYS A 461 5.31 -16.47 -27.78
C LYS A 461 5.09 -15.26 -26.86
N LEU A 462 5.44 -15.33 -25.59
CA LEU A 462 5.34 -14.20 -24.65
C LEU A 462 6.20 -13.01 -25.12
N LYS A 463 7.39 -13.29 -25.64
CA LYS A 463 8.28 -12.25 -26.19
C LYS A 463 7.73 -11.61 -27.48
N ALA A 464 7.02 -12.38 -28.29
CA ALA A 464 6.44 -11.91 -29.57
C ALA A 464 5.08 -11.21 -29.40
N ALA A 465 4.43 -11.34 -28.24
CA ALA A 465 3.09 -10.84 -28.00
C ALA A 465 3.07 -9.30 -27.89
N GLY A 466 2.10 -8.67 -28.54
CA GLY A 466 1.90 -7.21 -28.51
C GLY A 466 1.09 -6.69 -27.32
N GLY A 467 0.73 -7.55 -26.38
CA GLY A 467 -0.09 -7.24 -25.20
C GLY A 467 0.72 -6.90 -23.95
N PRO A 468 0.20 -7.19 -22.75
CA PRO A 468 0.92 -7.04 -21.49
C PRO A 468 2.25 -7.81 -21.52
N GLN A 469 3.36 -7.12 -21.25
CA GLN A 469 4.68 -7.77 -21.21
C GLN A 469 4.73 -8.78 -20.06
N CYS A 470 5.31 -9.96 -20.34
CA CYS A 470 5.41 -11.04 -19.38
C CYS A 470 6.79 -11.70 -19.47
N ARG A 471 7.50 -11.72 -18.34
CA ARG A 471 8.77 -12.43 -18.16
C ARG A 471 8.54 -13.85 -17.67
N LEU A 472 9.51 -14.72 -17.87
CA LEU A 472 9.47 -16.11 -17.44
C LEU A 472 10.50 -16.34 -16.33
N GLY A 473 10.04 -16.83 -15.18
CA GLY A 473 10.84 -17.33 -14.06
C GLY A 473 10.64 -18.82 -13.90
N ILE A 474 11.73 -19.58 -13.83
CA ILE A 474 11.71 -21.02 -13.60
C ILE A 474 12.36 -21.30 -12.25
N ILE A 475 11.56 -21.83 -11.32
CA ILE A 475 12.04 -22.32 -10.04
C ILE A 475 12.26 -23.83 -10.21
N CYS A 476 13.41 -24.33 -9.84
CA CYS A 476 13.68 -25.78 -9.97
C CYS A 476 14.19 -26.39 -8.68
N SER A 477 14.01 -27.71 -8.56
CA SER A 477 14.60 -28.50 -7.50
C SER A 477 16.13 -28.32 -7.45
N PRO A 478 16.77 -28.35 -6.28
CA PRO A 478 18.22 -28.25 -6.16
C PRO A 478 18.99 -29.29 -6.98
N ASP A 479 18.41 -30.49 -7.08
CA ASP A 479 18.93 -31.66 -7.79
C ASP A 479 18.31 -31.85 -9.19
N ALA A 480 17.65 -30.81 -9.72
CA ALA A 480 17.09 -30.85 -11.08
C ALA A 480 18.18 -31.15 -12.13
N GLU A 481 17.82 -32.03 -13.08
CA GLU A 481 18.62 -32.27 -14.27
C GLU A 481 18.93 -30.97 -15.00
N LYS A 482 20.10 -30.89 -15.62
CA LYS A 482 20.51 -29.66 -16.31
C LYS A 482 19.63 -29.41 -17.54
N PHE A 483 19.03 -28.25 -17.60
CA PHE A 483 18.29 -27.72 -18.76
C PHE A 483 18.57 -26.22 -18.91
N ASP A 484 18.24 -25.67 -20.07
CA ASP A 484 18.31 -24.23 -20.32
C ASP A 484 17.08 -23.80 -21.11
N VAL A 485 16.60 -22.58 -20.84
CA VAL A 485 15.49 -21.96 -21.58
C VAL A 485 15.85 -20.51 -21.87
N VAL A 486 16.05 -20.24 -23.14
CA VAL A 486 16.46 -18.90 -23.59
C VAL A 486 15.42 -17.84 -23.21
N GLY A 487 15.85 -16.82 -22.49
CA GLY A 487 15.01 -15.70 -22.06
C GLY A 487 14.30 -15.93 -20.72
N ALA A 488 14.53 -17.05 -20.05
CA ALA A 488 14.02 -17.31 -18.70
C ALA A 488 15.06 -16.99 -17.63
N THR A 489 14.59 -16.58 -16.44
CA THR A 489 15.39 -16.56 -15.22
C THR A 489 15.23 -17.89 -14.51
N ILE A 490 16.31 -18.69 -14.43
CA ILE A 490 16.29 -20.01 -13.78
C ILE A 490 16.97 -19.90 -12.41
N VAL A 491 16.28 -20.35 -11.35
CA VAL A 491 16.79 -20.36 -9.98
C VAL A 491 16.46 -21.69 -9.30
N LYS A 492 17.35 -22.16 -8.42
CA LYS A 492 17.21 -23.38 -7.64
C LYS A 492 16.67 -23.06 -6.25
N ASP A 493 15.63 -23.76 -5.81
CA ASP A 493 15.05 -23.66 -4.46
C ASP A 493 15.86 -24.51 -3.47
N VAL A 494 17.05 -24.02 -3.08
CA VAL A 494 17.96 -24.82 -2.23
C VAL A 494 17.53 -24.90 -0.77
N ALA A 495 16.72 -23.93 -0.31
CA ALA A 495 16.15 -23.94 1.04
C ALA A 495 14.80 -24.67 1.11
N GLY A 496 14.17 -24.99 -0.02
CA GLY A 496 12.83 -25.59 -0.07
C GLY A 496 11.70 -24.65 0.29
N GLU A 497 11.97 -23.35 0.39
CA GLU A 497 10.97 -22.36 0.82
C GLU A 497 9.90 -22.14 -0.25
N PHE A 498 10.26 -22.17 -1.54
CA PHE A 498 9.26 -22.08 -2.60
C PHE A 498 8.29 -23.27 -2.56
N VAL A 499 8.83 -24.47 -2.40
CA VAL A 499 8.00 -25.68 -2.29
C VAL A 499 7.11 -25.61 -1.04
N ALA A 500 7.62 -25.11 0.08
CA ALA A 500 6.84 -24.96 1.31
C ALA A 500 5.71 -23.91 1.17
N ALA A 501 6.00 -22.75 0.57
CA ALA A 501 5.04 -21.64 0.46
C ALA A 501 4.01 -21.84 -0.66
N TYR A 502 4.43 -22.38 -1.81
CA TYR A 502 3.58 -22.49 -3.01
C TYR A 502 3.01 -23.91 -3.20
N SER A 503 3.57 -24.92 -2.54
CA SER A 503 3.19 -26.34 -2.70
C SER A 503 2.99 -26.73 -4.18
N PRO A 504 3.95 -26.46 -5.08
CA PRO A 504 3.77 -26.68 -6.49
C PRO A 504 3.72 -28.19 -6.79
N ALA A 505 2.76 -28.65 -7.59
CA ALA A 505 2.91 -29.92 -8.27
C ALA A 505 3.87 -29.76 -9.46
N ILE A 506 4.33 -30.88 -10.01
CA ILE A 506 5.05 -30.86 -11.29
C ILE A 506 4.18 -30.16 -12.35
N ASN A 507 4.79 -29.30 -13.12
CA ASN A 507 4.14 -28.53 -14.19
C ASN A 507 3.11 -27.48 -13.71
N THR A 508 3.25 -26.96 -12.49
CA THR A 508 2.44 -25.84 -12.02
C THR A 508 2.99 -24.51 -12.56
N GLY A 509 2.09 -23.62 -12.98
CA GLY A 509 2.42 -22.25 -13.37
C GLY A 509 1.60 -21.23 -12.59
N TYR A 510 2.27 -20.16 -12.17
CA TYR A 510 1.67 -19.00 -11.52
C TYR A 510 2.00 -17.75 -12.33
N LEU A 511 1.00 -17.02 -12.79
CA LEU A 511 1.23 -15.74 -13.44
C LEU A 511 1.00 -14.62 -12.43
N ILE A 512 2.10 -13.96 -12.08
CA ILE A 512 2.12 -12.89 -11.09
C ILE A 512 1.92 -11.55 -11.81
N ARG A 513 1.01 -10.74 -11.29
CA ARG A 513 0.70 -9.38 -11.76
C ARG A 513 1.79 -8.40 -11.30
N PRO A 514 1.93 -7.22 -11.95
CA PRO A 514 2.87 -6.19 -11.52
C PRO A 514 2.70 -5.72 -10.07
N ASP A 515 1.50 -5.86 -9.50
CA ASP A 515 1.21 -5.52 -8.11
C ASP A 515 1.49 -6.66 -7.11
N GLY A 516 2.14 -7.75 -7.56
CA GLY A 516 2.56 -8.87 -6.73
C GLY A 516 1.45 -9.85 -6.35
N TYR A 517 0.30 -9.81 -7.02
CA TYR A 517 -0.79 -10.77 -6.83
C TYR A 517 -0.80 -11.82 -7.92
N ILE A 518 -1.21 -13.04 -7.58
CA ILE A 518 -1.34 -14.14 -8.52
C ILE A 518 -2.61 -13.92 -9.35
N GLY A 519 -2.46 -13.65 -10.62
CA GLY A 519 -3.59 -13.51 -11.55
C GLY A 519 -4.08 -14.85 -12.08
N TYR A 520 -3.15 -15.76 -12.41
CA TYR A 520 -3.46 -17.10 -12.91
C TYR A 520 -2.70 -18.16 -12.14
N CYS A 521 -3.38 -19.27 -11.84
CA CYS A 521 -2.79 -20.49 -11.33
C CYS A 521 -3.25 -21.68 -12.19
N GLY A 522 -2.29 -22.35 -12.82
CA GLY A 522 -2.54 -23.55 -13.64
C GLY A 522 -1.86 -24.79 -13.08
N ARG A 523 -2.62 -25.88 -12.88
CA ARG A 523 -2.11 -27.13 -12.33
C ARG A 523 -2.78 -28.33 -12.99
N PRO A 524 -2.22 -28.88 -14.06
CA PRO A 524 -0.98 -28.44 -14.74
C PRO A 524 -1.14 -27.12 -15.50
N MET A 525 -0.03 -26.39 -15.67
CA MET A 525 0.02 -25.21 -16.53
C MET A 525 -0.15 -25.62 -17.99
N THR A 526 -0.97 -24.88 -18.72
CA THR A 526 -1.14 -25.05 -20.17
C THR A 526 -0.89 -23.74 -20.90
N GLU A 527 -0.38 -23.82 -22.12
CA GLU A 527 -0.20 -22.66 -22.97
C GLU A 527 -1.52 -21.89 -23.15
N ARG A 528 -2.60 -22.62 -23.46
CA ARG A 528 -3.93 -22.03 -23.61
C ARG A 528 -4.37 -21.26 -22.37
N GLY A 529 -4.25 -21.83 -21.19
CA GLY A 529 -4.67 -21.19 -19.94
C GLY A 529 -3.95 -19.87 -19.67
N VAL A 530 -2.63 -19.84 -19.88
CA VAL A 530 -1.81 -18.63 -19.72
C VAL A 530 -2.23 -17.54 -20.74
N PHE A 531 -2.38 -17.89 -22.03
CA PHE A 531 -2.74 -16.92 -23.05
C PHE A 531 -4.20 -16.48 -22.97
N ASP A 532 -5.12 -17.34 -22.53
CA ASP A 532 -6.51 -16.95 -22.27
C ASP A 532 -6.58 -15.92 -21.13
N TYR A 533 -5.80 -16.11 -20.06
CA TYR A 533 -5.68 -15.11 -19.00
C TYR A 533 -5.12 -13.78 -19.51
N LEU A 534 -4.03 -13.77 -20.28
CA LEU A 534 -3.46 -12.56 -20.85
C LEU A 534 -4.43 -11.85 -21.81
N ARG A 535 -5.27 -12.59 -22.55
CA ARG A 535 -6.35 -12.02 -23.37
C ARG A 535 -7.43 -11.35 -22.50
N THR A 536 -7.78 -11.95 -21.37
CA THR A 536 -8.72 -11.33 -20.41
C THR A 536 -8.20 -9.96 -19.93
N LEU A 537 -6.89 -9.82 -19.69
CA LEU A 537 -6.28 -8.54 -19.32
C LEU A 537 -6.30 -7.54 -20.48
N SER A 538 -5.96 -7.98 -21.69
CA SER A 538 -5.86 -7.08 -22.83
C SER A 538 -7.23 -6.64 -23.35
N GLY A 539 -8.26 -7.49 -23.24
CA GLY A 539 -9.53 -7.25 -23.90
C GLY A 539 -9.40 -7.12 -25.44
N LEU A 540 -8.22 -7.45 -25.98
CA LEU A 540 -7.86 -7.31 -27.39
C LEU A 540 -7.49 -8.69 -27.93
N ASP A 541 -7.78 -8.96 -29.20
CA ASP A 541 -7.30 -10.17 -29.92
C ASP A 541 -5.77 -10.14 -30.18
N ALA A 542 -4.99 -9.50 -29.27
CA ALA A 542 -3.55 -9.24 -29.42
C ALA A 542 -2.68 -10.52 -29.50
N PHE A 543 -3.23 -11.68 -29.18
CA PHE A 543 -2.47 -12.94 -29.10
C PHE A 543 -2.79 -13.94 -30.24
N GLY A 544 -3.40 -13.52 -31.35
CA GLY A 544 -3.68 -14.35 -32.50
C GLY A 544 -4.31 -15.73 -32.21
N ARG A 545 -5.29 -16.17 -32.98
CA ARG A 545 -5.85 -17.52 -32.81
C ARG A 545 -4.84 -18.60 -33.17
#